data_058d455b7526073a3a15a0f28d1921f9
#
_entry.id   058d455b7526073a3a15a0f28d1921f9
#
_cell.length_a   1.000
_cell.length_b   1.000
_cell.length_c   1.000
_cell.angle_alpha   90.00
_cell.angle_beta   90.00
_cell.angle_gamma   90.00
#
_symmetry.space_group_name_H-M   'P 1'
#
loop_
_entity.id
_entity.type
_entity.pdbx_description
1 polymer ?
#
loop_
_entity_poly.entity_id
_entity_poly.type
_entity_poly.pdbx_seq_one_letter_code
_entity_poly.pdbx_strand_id
1 'polypeptide(L)'
;MPYRHRDALNNLGVNISGTVPQVNRLMANENPNGCSPNIKDALVGTLMNGPSNYPDGYCSELRAEIVKKYGVDKDEILFGNGTDEIIYMLGKAFLEHGDEVVMPKLSFISYIESTHSMGAKMVYAPMKDDFSIDLDAVLSSVTDETKYIVIVNPNNPTGTVFTEKEQRDFLSKVPKNVLVIMDEAYAEFYEGENYPNTYAMLKEYDNLIILKTFSKVYGLASFRIGFMVASKELITTVSKVKNVFNVSAQAMAAAVAAIRDTDFAQMVIEKNTACRDYLGEQVDRMGYRYVKSHTSFVLIDVRTDCKPVVAALREKGYLVRPGSDFGLDSFIRVSMGTMEQMQGFVKAFKEVMQG
;
A
#
# COMPACT_ATOMS: atom_id res chain seq x y z
N MET A 1 -11.57 18.81 -28.25
CA MET A 1 -12.54 18.98 -27.19
C MET A 1 -12.92 20.47 -27.09
N PRO A 2 -14.17 20.83 -26.78
CA PRO A 2 -14.60 22.24 -26.72
C PRO A 2 -14.12 23.01 -25.48
N TYR A 3 -13.44 22.33 -24.54
CA TYR A 3 -12.90 22.91 -23.31
C TYR A 3 -11.43 22.52 -23.11
N ARG A 4 -10.67 23.41 -22.47
CA ARG A 4 -9.29 23.14 -22.06
C ARG A 4 -9.25 22.34 -20.76
N HIS A 5 -8.42 21.33 -20.70
CA HIS A 5 -8.03 20.64 -19.46
C HIS A 5 -6.54 20.91 -19.18
N ARG A 6 -6.08 20.58 -17.99
CA ARG A 6 -4.67 20.72 -17.62
C ARG A 6 -3.80 19.78 -18.47
N ASP A 7 -2.71 20.29 -19.03
CA ASP A 7 -1.78 19.50 -19.86
C ASP A 7 -1.19 18.30 -19.09
N ALA A 8 -0.98 18.45 -17.78
CA ALA A 8 -0.55 17.38 -16.89
C ALA A 8 -1.45 16.11 -16.94
N LEU A 9 -2.71 16.23 -17.36
CA LEU A 9 -3.65 15.11 -17.44
C LEU A 9 -3.53 14.29 -18.74
N ASN A 10 -2.80 14.79 -19.75
CA ASN A 10 -2.68 14.13 -21.05
C ASN A 10 -2.01 12.75 -20.99
N ASN A 11 -1.16 12.53 -20.00
CA ASN A 11 -0.39 11.29 -19.81
C ASN A 11 -0.99 10.35 -18.76
N LEU A 12 -2.16 10.71 -18.20
CA LEU A 12 -2.84 9.86 -17.22
C LEU A 12 -3.88 8.97 -17.89
N GLY A 13 -3.87 7.69 -17.53
CA GLY A 13 -4.91 6.75 -17.92
C GLY A 13 -6.22 6.98 -17.17
N VAL A 14 -7.33 6.54 -17.74
CA VAL A 14 -8.63 6.52 -17.07
C VAL A 14 -8.69 5.28 -16.18
N ASN A 15 -8.76 5.49 -14.87
CA ASN A 15 -8.77 4.40 -13.89
C ASN A 15 -10.22 4.00 -13.55
N ILE A 16 -10.84 3.19 -14.43
CA ILE A 16 -12.18 2.65 -14.22
C ILE A 16 -12.08 1.13 -14.14
N SER A 17 -12.34 0.56 -12.98
CA SER A 17 -12.48 -0.89 -12.80
C SER A 17 -13.95 -1.30 -12.91
N GLY A 18 -14.26 -2.21 -13.83
CA GLY A 18 -15.58 -2.81 -13.95
C GLY A 18 -15.82 -3.92 -12.92
N THR A 19 -17.04 -4.51 -12.93
CA THR A 19 -17.38 -5.69 -12.15
C THR A 19 -16.49 -6.88 -12.55
N VAL A 20 -15.84 -7.50 -11.56
CA VAL A 20 -15.03 -8.71 -11.77
C VAL A 20 -15.93 -9.94 -11.61
N PRO A 21 -15.93 -10.90 -12.55
CA PRO A 21 -16.67 -12.16 -12.41
C PRO A 21 -16.35 -12.92 -11.11
N GLN A 22 -17.21 -13.86 -10.73
CA GLN A 22 -16.92 -14.79 -9.60
C GLN A 22 -15.74 -15.70 -9.98
N VAL A 23 -14.52 -15.24 -9.66
CA VAL A 23 -13.24 -15.92 -9.85
C VAL A 23 -12.40 -15.71 -8.61
N ASN A 24 -11.36 -16.53 -8.43
CA ASN A 24 -10.40 -16.34 -7.35
C ASN A 24 -9.59 -15.05 -7.60
N ARG A 25 -9.87 -13.99 -6.83
CA ARG A 25 -9.24 -12.68 -6.97
C ARG A 25 -7.90 -12.65 -6.24
N LEU A 26 -6.83 -12.92 -6.95
CA LEU A 26 -5.46 -12.93 -6.42
C LEU A 26 -4.62 -11.78 -7.02
N MET A 27 -5.22 -10.61 -7.25
CA MET A 27 -4.57 -9.49 -7.96
C MET A 27 -4.47 -8.17 -7.18
N ALA A 28 -5.35 -7.95 -6.19
CA ALA A 28 -5.50 -6.65 -5.52
C ALA A 28 -5.03 -6.63 -4.05
N ASN A 29 -4.39 -7.70 -3.59
CA ASN A 29 -3.88 -7.85 -2.23
C ASN A 29 -4.99 -7.61 -1.17
N GLU A 30 -6.20 -8.11 -1.48
CA GLU A 30 -7.34 -8.12 -0.56
C GLU A 30 -7.14 -9.20 0.50
N ASN A 31 -7.81 -9.07 1.66
CA ASN A 31 -7.77 -10.08 2.70
C ASN A 31 -8.76 -11.22 2.40
N PRO A 32 -8.30 -12.45 2.11
CA PRO A 32 -9.19 -13.57 1.77
C PRO A 32 -10.00 -14.08 2.98
N ASN A 33 -9.62 -13.69 4.20
CA ASN A 33 -10.32 -14.06 5.43
C ASN A 33 -11.45 -13.07 5.77
N GLY A 34 -11.69 -12.06 4.92
CA GLY A 34 -12.68 -11.02 5.18
C GLY A 34 -12.19 -10.00 6.21
N CYS A 35 -13.08 -9.60 7.12
CA CYS A 35 -12.80 -8.64 8.17
C CYS A 35 -13.31 -9.17 9.52
N SER A 36 -12.92 -8.51 10.64
CA SER A 36 -13.36 -8.89 11.97
C SER A 36 -14.90 -9.01 12.07
N PRO A 37 -15.44 -10.05 12.69
CA PRO A 37 -16.88 -10.22 12.90
C PRO A 37 -17.49 -9.07 13.73
N ASN A 38 -16.69 -8.41 14.58
CA ASN A 38 -17.11 -7.29 15.42
C ASN A 38 -17.54 -6.04 14.61
N ILE A 39 -17.15 -5.97 13.34
CA ILE A 39 -17.50 -4.86 12.44
C ILE A 39 -19.00 -4.83 12.15
N LYS A 40 -19.66 -5.98 12.11
CA LYS A 40 -21.10 -6.04 11.82
C LYS A 40 -21.92 -5.23 12.82
N ASP A 41 -21.67 -5.40 14.12
CA ASP A 41 -22.40 -4.71 15.17
C ASP A 41 -22.06 -3.21 15.19
N ALA A 42 -20.80 -2.87 14.94
CA ALA A 42 -20.38 -1.48 14.80
C ALA A 42 -21.10 -0.77 13.64
N LEU A 43 -21.29 -1.42 12.50
CA LEU A 43 -22.02 -0.88 11.35
C LEU A 43 -23.51 -0.72 11.62
N VAL A 44 -24.15 -1.71 12.27
CA VAL A 44 -25.55 -1.59 12.68
C VAL A 44 -25.72 -0.37 13.59
N GLY A 45 -24.82 -0.14 14.53
CA GLY A 45 -24.82 1.05 15.38
C GLY A 45 -24.83 2.36 14.60
N THR A 46 -24.04 2.46 13.51
CA THR A 46 -24.00 3.68 12.70
C THR A 46 -25.33 3.95 11.96
N LEU A 47 -26.05 2.90 11.56
CA LEU A 47 -27.33 3.02 10.89
C LEU A 47 -28.44 3.43 11.87
N MET A 48 -28.39 2.91 13.09
CA MET A 48 -29.38 3.23 14.13
C MET A 48 -29.24 4.64 14.69
N ASN A 49 -28.01 5.19 14.71
CA ASN A 49 -27.70 6.51 15.28
C ASN A 49 -27.89 7.69 14.31
N GLY A 50 -28.49 7.46 13.15
CA GLY A 50 -28.89 8.50 12.21
C GLY A 50 -27.87 8.73 11.07
N PRO A 51 -27.99 7.98 9.95
CA PRO A 51 -27.09 8.13 8.79
C PRO A 51 -27.31 9.45 8.02
N SER A 52 -28.27 10.27 8.41
CA SER A 52 -28.55 11.57 7.81
C SER A 52 -27.61 12.69 8.28
N ASN A 53 -26.86 12.47 9.33
CA ASN A 53 -25.91 13.45 9.88
C ASN A 53 -24.52 13.30 9.26
N TYR A 54 -23.82 14.43 9.09
CA TYR A 54 -22.40 14.37 8.74
C TYR A 54 -21.61 13.63 9.82
N PRO A 55 -20.57 12.87 9.42
CA PRO A 55 -19.72 12.14 10.37
C PRO A 55 -18.83 13.10 11.17
N ASP A 56 -18.21 12.59 12.23
CA ASP A 56 -17.15 13.28 12.96
C ASP A 56 -15.93 13.52 12.06
N GLY A 57 -15.76 14.74 11.57
CA GLY A 57 -14.65 15.12 10.68
C GLY A 57 -13.25 15.03 11.33
N TYR A 58 -13.19 14.89 12.67
CA TYR A 58 -11.94 14.70 13.42
C TYR A 58 -11.60 13.21 13.63
N CYS A 59 -12.56 12.30 13.39
CA CYS A 59 -12.43 10.85 13.62
C CYS A 59 -12.00 10.53 15.07
N SER A 60 -12.64 11.15 16.08
CA SER A 60 -12.18 11.22 17.47
C SER A 60 -11.94 9.84 18.08
N GLU A 61 -12.87 8.90 17.94
CA GLU A 61 -12.75 7.56 18.51
C GLU A 61 -11.61 6.75 17.87
N LEU A 62 -11.56 6.74 16.52
CA LEU A 62 -10.49 6.05 15.78
C LEU A 62 -9.12 6.67 16.11
N ARG A 63 -9.04 7.99 16.21
CA ARG A 63 -7.83 8.71 16.61
C ARG A 63 -7.33 8.27 17.98
N ALA A 64 -8.22 8.12 18.96
CA ALA A 64 -7.86 7.62 20.28
C ALA A 64 -7.27 6.20 20.23
N GLU A 65 -7.79 5.32 19.40
CA GLU A 65 -7.25 3.97 19.21
C GLU A 65 -5.87 3.99 18.55
N ILE A 66 -5.64 4.87 17.57
CA ILE A 66 -4.32 5.05 16.92
C ILE A 66 -3.30 5.57 17.94
N VAL A 67 -3.66 6.60 18.72
CA VAL A 67 -2.80 7.12 19.82
C VAL A 67 -2.42 6.01 20.79
N LYS A 68 -3.40 5.22 21.23
CA LYS A 68 -3.18 4.10 22.15
C LYS A 68 -2.25 3.02 21.56
N LYS A 69 -2.44 2.69 20.28
CA LYS A 69 -1.70 1.59 19.63
C LYS A 69 -0.25 1.97 19.30
N TYR A 70 -0.02 3.20 18.82
CA TYR A 70 1.27 3.60 18.25
C TYR A 70 2.04 4.60 19.12
N GLY A 71 1.44 5.13 20.19
CA GLY A 71 2.11 6.05 21.12
C GLY A 71 2.41 7.43 20.52
N VAL A 72 1.66 7.85 19.52
CA VAL A 72 1.77 9.15 18.83
C VAL A 72 0.81 10.18 19.45
N ASP A 73 1.04 11.47 19.21
CA ASP A 73 0.12 12.53 19.66
C ASP A 73 -1.12 12.56 18.75
N LYS A 74 -2.27 12.91 19.34
CA LYS A 74 -3.53 13.05 18.60
C LYS A 74 -3.46 14.05 17.44
N ASP A 75 -2.62 15.09 17.57
CA ASP A 75 -2.47 16.14 16.56
C ASP A 75 -1.44 15.77 15.46
N GLU A 76 -0.79 14.61 15.60
CA GLU A 76 0.14 14.03 14.61
C GLU A 76 -0.56 13.08 13.62
N ILE A 77 -1.89 12.99 13.64
CA ILE A 77 -2.65 12.02 12.82
C ILE A 77 -3.57 12.75 11.84
N LEU A 78 -3.65 12.25 10.59
CA LEU A 78 -4.63 12.67 9.60
C LEU A 78 -5.25 11.43 8.93
N PHE A 79 -6.58 11.42 8.78
CA PHE A 79 -7.30 10.32 8.13
C PHE A 79 -7.68 10.67 6.69
N GLY A 80 -7.65 9.64 5.83
CA GLY A 80 -8.05 9.74 4.43
C GLY A 80 -9.02 8.63 4.01
N ASN A 81 -9.73 8.89 2.93
CA ASN A 81 -10.56 7.90 2.23
C ASN A 81 -9.65 6.88 1.51
N GLY A 82 -9.00 6.00 2.31
CA GLY A 82 -7.85 5.21 1.93
C GLY A 82 -6.56 6.04 1.92
N THR A 83 -5.42 5.37 1.84
CA THR A 83 -4.12 6.04 1.65
C THR A 83 -4.04 6.74 0.30
N ASP A 84 -4.79 6.31 -0.72
CA ASP A 84 -4.83 6.97 -2.02
C ASP A 84 -5.22 8.45 -1.90
N GLU A 85 -6.26 8.78 -1.10
CA GLU A 85 -6.62 10.19 -0.88
C GLU A 85 -5.48 10.96 -0.20
N ILE A 86 -4.79 10.35 0.76
CA ILE A 86 -3.65 10.99 1.45
C ILE A 86 -2.51 11.25 0.48
N ILE A 87 -2.20 10.30 -0.42
CA ILE A 87 -1.19 10.45 -1.48
C ILE A 87 -1.53 11.66 -2.37
N TYR A 88 -2.79 11.82 -2.78
CA TYR A 88 -3.22 12.99 -3.55
C TYR A 88 -3.21 14.28 -2.72
N MET A 89 -3.52 14.22 -1.42
CA MET A 89 -3.39 15.38 -0.53
C MET A 89 -1.94 15.83 -0.38
N LEU A 90 -0.99 14.89 -0.27
CA LEU A 90 0.45 15.18 -0.24
C LEU A 90 0.91 15.85 -1.54
N GLY A 91 0.50 15.33 -2.69
CA GLY A 91 0.76 15.97 -3.98
C GLY A 91 0.23 17.41 -4.04
N LYS A 92 -1.04 17.63 -3.64
CA LYS A 92 -1.67 18.96 -3.63
C LYS A 92 -1.03 19.93 -2.63
N ALA A 93 -0.48 19.43 -1.52
CA ALA A 93 0.09 20.28 -0.48
C ALA A 93 1.53 20.70 -0.77
N PHE A 94 2.29 19.88 -1.50
CA PHE A 94 3.74 20.06 -1.61
C PHE A 94 4.29 20.13 -3.03
N LEU A 95 3.52 19.75 -4.06
CA LEU A 95 4.01 19.71 -5.44
C LEU A 95 3.49 20.87 -6.29
N GLU A 96 4.41 21.51 -6.99
CA GLU A 96 4.16 22.46 -8.07
C GLU A 96 4.70 21.91 -9.39
N HIS A 97 4.38 22.60 -10.48
CA HIS A 97 4.88 22.23 -11.80
C HIS A 97 6.40 22.32 -11.85
N GLY A 98 7.05 21.22 -12.25
CA GLY A 98 8.50 21.11 -12.38
C GLY A 98 9.19 20.50 -11.18
N ASP A 99 8.55 20.43 -10.02
CA ASP A 99 9.07 19.73 -8.84
C ASP A 99 9.32 18.24 -9.11
N GLU A 100 10.19 17.63 -8.31
CA GLU A 100 10.56 16.22 -8.44
C GLU A 100 10.15 15.41 -7.22
N VAL A 101 9.71 14.17 -7.51
CA VAL A 101 9.47 13.11 -6.51
C VAL A 101 10.40 11.95 -6.81
N VAL A 102 11.22 11.57 -5.85
CA VAL A 102 12.11 10.41 -5.98
C VAL A 102 11.43 9.17 -5.43
N MET A 103 11.46 8.08 -6.19
CA MET A 103 10.87 6.79 -5.79
C MET A 103 11.69 5.63 -6.38
N PRO A 104 11.84 4.48 -5.69
CA PRO A 104 12.35 3.26 -6.30
C PRO A 104 11.57 2.88 -7.56
N LYS A 105 12.25 2.42 -8.62
CA LYS A 105 11.66 2.14 -9.93
C LYS A 105 10.47 1.17 -9.87
N LEU A 106 10.55 0.19 -8.98
CA LEU A 106 9.46 -0.77 -8.73
C LEU A 106 8.79 -0.40 -7.41
N SER A 107 7.69 0.35 -7.50
CA SER A 107 6.93 0.76 -6.32
C SER A 107 5.45 1.00 -6.64
N PHE A 108 4.69 1.57 -5.70
CA PHE A 108 3.24 1.69 -5.78
C PHE A 108 2.80 2.80 -6.74
N ILE A 109 1.97 2.45 -7.73
CA ILE A 109 1.61 3.31 -8.87
C ILE A 109 0.88 4.60 -8.50
N SER A 110 0.08 4.64 -7.41
CA SER A 110 -0.70 5.82 -7.04
C SER A 110 0.17 7.06 -6.79
N TYR A 111 1.43 6.89 -6.39
CA TYR A 111 2.38 7.99 -6.26
C TYR A 111 2.75 8.61 -7.61
N ILE A 112 2.88 7.77 -8.64
CA ILE A 112 3.19 8.20 -10.02
C ILE A 112 2.01 9.03 -10.55
N GLU A 113 0.78 8.54 -10.38
CA GLU A 113 -0.44 9.22 -10.83
C GLU A 113 -0.62 10.57 -10.10
N SER A 114 -0.42 10.60 -8.77
CA SER A 114 -0.49 11.82 -7.98
C SER A 114 0.56 12.84 -8.45
N THR A 115 1.83 12.44 -8.59
CA THR A 115 2.93 13.29 -9.03
C THR A 115 2.65 13.91 -10.39
N HIS A 116 2.30 13.08 -11.38
CA HIS A 116 2.00 13.58 -12.72
C HIS A 116 0.76 14.47 -12.75
N SER A 117 -0.26 14.21 -11.91
CA SER A 117 -1.46 15.05 -11.84
C SER A 117 -1.17 16.47 -11.34
N MET A 118 -0.09 16.68 -10.60
CA MET A 118 0.38 18.01 -10.18
C MET A 118 1.28 18.70 -11.22
N GLY A 119 1.71 17.99 -12.28
CA GLY A 119 2.68 18.48 -13.25
C GLY A 119 4.11 18.39 -12.77
N ALA A 120 4.35 17.63 -11.71
CA ALA A 120 5.66 17.30 -11.20
C ALA A 120 6.27 16.10 -11.92
N LYS A 121 7.56 15.86 -11.74
CA LYS A 121 8.32 14.78 -12.38
C LYS A 121 8.56 13.63 -11.39
N MET A 122 8.41 12.40 -11.88
CA MET A 122 8.85 11.22 -11.15
C MET A 122 10.30 10.89 -11.52
N VAL A 123 11.18 10.83 -10.52
CA VAL A 123 12.58 10.41 -10.65
C VAL A 123 12.70 8.99 -10.08
N TYR A 124 13.10 8.06 -10.93
CA TYR A 124 13.18 6.64 -10.56
C TYR A 124 14.60 6.25 -10.13
N ALA A 125 14.75 5.87 -8.88
CA ALA A 125 15.98 5.26 -8.39
C ALA A 125 16.05 3.77 -8.78
N PRO A 126 17.21 3.24 -9.21
CA PRO A 126 17.35 1.83 -9.53
C PRO A 126 17.12 0.95 -8.29
N MET A 127 16.72 -0.30 -8.54
CA MET A 127 16.64 -1.35 -7.51
C MET A 127 17.91 -2.19 -7.52
N LYS A 128 18.17 -2.92 -6.43
CA LYS A 128 19.18 -3.97 -6.40
C LYS A 128 18.75 -5.18 -7.25
N ASP A 129 19.70 -6.05 -7.62
CA ASP A 129 19.44 -7.23 -8.48
C ASP A 129 18.48 -8.26 -7.83
N ASP A 130 18.39 -8.26 -6.51
CA ASP A 130 17.44 -9.08 -5.74
C ASP A 130 16.06 -8.45 -5.55
N PHE A 131 15.79 -7.32 -6.22
CA PHE A 131 14.59 -6.51 -6.11
C PHE A 131 14.39 -5.81 -4.75
N SER A 132 15.40 -5.78 -3.88
CA SER A 132 15.37 -4.91 -2.70
C SER A 132 15.63 -3.45 -3.09
N ILE A 133 15.13 -2.55 -2.26
CA ILE A 133 15.32 -1.11 -2.46
C ILE A 133 16.80 -0.76 -2.23
N ASP A 134 17.40 -0.05 -3.17
CA ASP A 134 18.72 0.55 -3.01
C ASP A 134 18.59 1.97 -2.43
N LEU A 135 18.71 2.08 -1.11
CA LEU A 135 18.56 3.36 -0.41
C LEU A 135 19.66 4.36 -0.75
N ASP A 136 20.88 3.90 -1.09
CA ASP A 136 21.97 4.77 -1.54
C ASP A 136 21.70 5.31 -2.96
N ALA A 137 21.12 4.49 -3.84
CA ALA A 137 20.67 4.93 -5.16
C ALA A 137 19.50 5.94 -5.05
N VAL A 138 18.58 5.74 -4.10
CA VAL A 138 17.51 6.71 -3.80
C VAL A 138 18.11 8.05 -3.37
N LEU A 139 19.06 8.06 -2.44
CA LEU A 139 19.75 9.29 -1.99
C LEU A 139 20.48 9.98 -3.14
N SER A 140 21.18 9.20 -3.98
CA SER A 140 21.92 9.73 -5.14
C SER A 140 21.01 10.32 -6.23
N SER A 141 19.71 10.01 -6.20
CA SER A 141 18.71 10.52 -7.13
C SER A 141 18.08 11.86 -6.67
N VAL A 142 18.39 12.31 -5.45
CA VAL A 142 17.87 13.57 -4.89
C VAL A 142 18.57 14.76 -5.55
N THR A 143 17.78 15.76 -5.97
CA THR A 143 18.24 17.04 -6.54
C THR A 143 17.69 18.22 -5.74
N ASP A 144 18.06 19.43 -6.12
CA ASP A 144 17.51 20.65 -5.52
C ASP A 144 16.01 20.85 -5.78
N GLU A 145 15.47 20.18 -6.83
CA GLU A 145 14.05 20.23 -7.19
C GLU A 145 13.23 19.15 -6.45
N THR A 146 13.88 18.23 -5.73
CA THR A 146 13.19 17.14 -5.03
C THR A 146 12.41 17.67 -3.83
N LYS A 147 11.09 17.45 -3.83
CA LYS A 147 10.20 17.83 -2.70
C LYS A 147 10.02 16.72 -1.71
N TYR A 148 9.83 15.48 -2.20
CA TYR A 148 9.77 14.34 -1.31
C TYR A 148 10.28 13.05 -1.96
N ILE A 149 10.68 12.13 -1.10
CA ILE A 149 11.05 10.76 -1.42
C ILE A 149 9.92 9.85 -0.98
N VAL A 150 9.57 8.85 -1.80
CA VAL A 150 8.60 7.81 -1.46
C VAL A 150 9.29 6.48 -1.30
N ILE A 151 9.13 5.86 -0.14
CA ILE A 151 9.63 4.52 0.16
C ILE A 151 8.45 3.67 0.67
N VAL A 152 8.20 2.54 0.02
CA VAL A 152 7.18 1.57 0.44
C VAL A 152 7.92 0.41 1.13
N ASN A 153 7.66 0.20 2.42
CA ASN A 153 8.32 -0.85 3.20
C ASN A 153 7.32 -1.59 4.11
N PRO A 154 7.01 -2.87 3.88
CA PRO A 154 7.47 -3.75 2.79
C PRO A 154 7.04 -3.28 1.41
N ASN A 155 7.91 -3.46 0.41
CA ASN A 155 7.69 -2.87 -0.91
C ASN A 155 6.61 -3.61 -1.73
N ASN A 156 5.83 -2.87 -2.48
CA ASN A 156 4.91 -3.37 -3.48
C ASN A 156 5.38 -2.88 -4.87
N PRO A 157 5.75 -3.77 -5.83
CA PRO A 157 5.30 -5.18 -5.98
C PRO A 157 6.30 -6.25 -5.50
N THR A 158 7.46 -5.92 -4.95
CA THR A 158 8.53 -6.90 -4.73
C THR A 158 8.37 -7.70 -3.43
N GLY A 159 7.73 -7.13 -2.41
CA GLY A 159 7.56 -7.75 -1.09
C GLY A 159 8.81 -7.71 -0.22
N THR A 160 9.89 -7.10 -0.70
CA THR A 160 11.16 -6.96 0.02
C THR A 160 11.07 -5.92 1.14
N VAL A 161 11.97 -6.01 2.11
CA VAL A 161 12.07 -5.12 3.26
C VAL A 161 13.51 -4.72 3.50
N PHE A 162 13.71 -3.61 4.18
CA PHE A 162 14.98 -3.21 4.77
C PHE A 162 14.84 -3.08 6.30
N THR A 163 15.97 -3.08 6.99
CA THR A 163 16.05 -3.11 8.45
C THR A 163 15.93 -1.71 9.07
N GLU A 164 15.70 -1.64 10.38
CA GLU A 164 15.72 -0.39 11.12
C GLU A 164 17.05 0.36 10.97
N LYS A 165 18.17 -0.37 10.99
CA LYS A 165 19.50 0.24 10.83
C LYS A 165 19.62 0.92 9.46
N GLU A 166 19.20 0.25 8.38
CA GLU A 166 19.24 0.81 7.03
C GLU A 166 18.33 2.04 6.91
N GLN A 167 17.14 2.02 7.54
CA GLN A 167 16.24 3.18 7.55
C GLN A 167 16.86 4.38 8.29
N ARG A 168 17.46 4.15 9.46
CA ARG A 168 18.12 5.23 10.22
C ARG A 168 19.31 5.81 9.47
N ASP A 169 20.14 4.93 8.89
CA ASP A 169 21.30 5.34 8.08
C ASP A 169 20.84 6.19 6.86
N PHE A 170 19.74 5.81 6.23
CA PHE A 170 19.13 6.55 5.14
C PHE A 170 18.59 7.92 5.60
N LEU A 171 17.71 7.95 6.61
CA LEU A 171 17.08 9.17 7.10
C LEU A 171 18.10 10.20 7.57
N SER A 172 19.22 9.76 8.16
CA SER A 172 20.29 10.64 8.62
C SER A 172 20.99 11.42 7.49
N LYS A 173 20.91 10.93 6.25
CA LYS A 173 21.55 11.51 5.06
C LYS A 173 20.59 12.32 4.19
N VAL A 174 19.27 12.19 4.38
CA VAL A 174 18.27 12.94 3.61
C VAL A 174 18.34 14.42 3.97
N PRO A 175 18.36 15.35 2.99
CA PRO A 175 18.30 16.79 3.26
C PRO A 175 17.03 17.14 4.05
N LYS A 176 17.14 18.02 5.03
CA LYS A 176 16.02 18.36 5.93
C LYS A 176 14.83 19.03 5.24
N ASN A 177 15.05 19.65 4.09
CA ASN A 177 14.02 20.26 3.25
C ASN A 177 13.31 19.28 2.33
N VAL A 178 13.73 18.01 2.28
CA VAL A 178 13.11 16.96 1.49
C VAL A 178 12.28 16.09 2.43
N LEU A 179 10.98 15.94 2.17
CA LEU A 179 10.10 15.07 2.96
C LEU A 179 10.37 13.59 2.62
N VAL A 180 10.19 12.72 3.60
CA VAL A 180 10.30 11.27 3.41
C VAL A 180 8.97 10.61 3.76
N ILE A 181 8.34 9.99 2.76
CA ILE A 181 7.09 9.23 2.93
C ILE A 181 7.45 7.75 3.06
N MET A 182 7.26 7.19 4.27
CA MET A 182 7.33 5.76 4.54
C MET A 182 5.93 5.15 4.45
N ASP A 183 5.65 4.47 3.36
CA ASP A 183 4.37 3.76 3.17
C ASP A 183 4.48 2.36 3.76
N GLU A 184 3.82 2.15 4.88
CA GLU A 184 3.84 0.92 5.66
C GLU A 184 2.53 0.12 5.52
N ALA A 185 1.89 0.15 4.36
CA ALA A 185 0.63 -0.54 4.11
C ALA A 185 0.66 -2.06 4.38
N TYR A 186 1.86 -2.67 4.39
CA TYR A 186 2.06 -4.11 4.60
C TYR A 186 2.89 -4.43 5.85
N ALA A 187 3.20 -3.47 6.70
CA ALA A 187 4.10 -3.65 7.85
C ALA A 187 3.65 -4.77 8.80
N GLU A 188 2.34 -4.95 8.98
CA GLU A 188 1.79 -5.96 9.86
C GLU A 188 2.08 -7.41 9.42
N PHE A 189 2.43 -7.64 8.14
CA PHE A 189 2.76 -8.98 7.62
C PHE A 189 4.22 -9.38 7.81
N TYR A 190 5.06 -8.47 8.31
CA TYR A 190 6.46 -8.79 8.58
C TYR A 190 6.60 -9.57 9.89
N GLU A 191 7.28 -10.72 9.83
CA GLU A 191 7.47 -11.63 10.97
C GLU A 191 8.95 -11.73 11.36
N GLY A 192 9.65 -10.62 11.42
CA GLY A 192 11.05 -10.57 11.84
C GLY A 192 11.24 -9.61 13.02
N GLU A 193 12.42 -9.66 13.63
CA GLU A 193 12.75 -8.80 14.78
C GLU A 193 13.30 -7.42 14.36
N ASN A 194 13.69 -7.23 13.09
CA ASN A 194 14.44 -6.07 12.63
C ASN A 194 13.61 -5.10 11.77
N TYR A 195 12.27 -5.17 11.86
CA TYR A 195 11.44 -4.19 11.16
C TYR A 195 11.59 -2.81 11.81
N PRO A 196 11.67 -1.73 11.02
CA PRO A 196 11.87 -0.38 11.57
C PRO A 196 10.75 0.05 12.51
N ASN A 197 11.12 0.57 13.68
CA ASN A 197 10.21 1.32 14.53
C ASN A 197 10.12 2.78 14.02
N THR A 198 9.46 2.97 12.90
CA THR A 198 9.34 4.29 12.24
C THR A 198 8.64 5.32 13.11
N TYR A 199 7.71 4.89 13.99
CA TYR A 199 7.04 5.81 14.93
C TYR A 199 7.99 6.44 15.94
N ALA A 200 8.99 5.69 16.42
CA ALA A 200 10.01 6.25 17.29
C ALA A 200 10.86 7.32 16.57
N MET A 201 11.08 7.13 15.27
CA MET A 201 11.88 8.03 14.43
C MET A 201 11.17 9.38 14.14
N LEU A 202 9.84 9.47 14.25
CA LEU A 202 9.11 10.73 14.09
C LEU A 202 9.57 11.84 15.04
N LYS A 203 10.12 11.46 16.20
CA LYS A 203 10.66 12.43 17.17
C LYS A 203 12.05 12.94 16.82
N GLU A 204 12.72 12.29 15.88
CA GLU A 204 14.09 12.58 15.45
C GLU A 204 14.13 13.29 14.10
N TYR A 205 13.08 13.08 13.26
CA TYR A 205 13.02 13.54 11.88
C TYR A 205 11.68 14.25 11.59
N ASP A 206 11.67 15.58 11.66
CA ASP A 206 10.47 16.40 11.43
C ASP A 206 9.94 16.31 9.99
N ASN A 207 10.76 15.86 9.04
CA ASN A 207 10.43 15.67 7.63
C ASN A 207 9.93 14.26 7.31
N LEU A 208 9.70 13.40 8.32
CA LEU A 208 9.22 12.04 8.15
C LEU A 208 7.69 11.97 8.18
N ILE A 209 7.12 11.20 7.26
CA ILE A 209 5.69 10.93 7.12
C ILE A 209 5.50 9.41 7.06
N ILE A 210 4.58 8.87 7.86
CA ILE A 210 4.20 7.45 7.83
C ILE A 210 2.80 7.33 7.25
N LEU A 211 2.59 6.42 6.29
CA LEU A 211 1.26 6.07 5.79
C LEU A 211 0.87 4.65 6.20
N LYS A 212 -0.38 4.48 6.63
CA LYS A 212 -0.96 3.18 7.03
C LYS A 212 -2.36 3.02 6.47
N THR A 213 -2.76 1.77 6.22
CA THR A 213 -4.07 1.45 5.68
C THR A 213 -4.80 0.39 6.50
N PHE A 214 -6.12 0.46 6.51
CA PHE A 214 -6.98 -0.62 7.01
C PHE A 214 -7.39 -1.62 5.89
N SER A 215 -6.96 -1.41 4.66
CA SER A 215 -7.35 -2.23 3.51
C SER A 215 -6.76 -3.65 3.50
N LYS A 216 -5.64 -3.89 4.22
CA LYS A 216 -4.85 -5.13 4.11
C LYS A 216 -5.14 -6.09 5.26
N VAL A 217 -4.35 -6.09 6.31
CA VAL A 217 -4.52 -7.02 7.46
C VAL A 217 -5.92 -6.93 8.08
N TYR A 218 -6.52 -5.74 8.14
CA TYR A 218 -7.84 -5.53 8.73
C TYR A 218 -9.01 -5.87 7.80
N GLY A 219 -8.76 -6.12 6.50
CA GLY A 219 -9.78 -6.52 5.53
C GLY A 219 -10.80 -5.43 5.15
N LEU A 220 -10.47 -4.15 5.32
CA LEU A 220 -11.39 -3.03 5.09
C LEU A 220 -11.19 -2.32 3.74
N ALA A 221 -10.76 -3.04 2.70
CA ALA A 221 -10.46 -2.44 1.40
C ALA A 221 -11.64 -1.63 0.81
N SER A 222 -12.87 -2.13 0.95
CA SER A 222 -14.09 -1.47 0.45
C SER A 222 -14.53 -0.27 1.28
N PHE A 223 -14.11 -0.17 2.55
CA PHE A 223 -14.44 0.95 3.42
C PHE A 223 -13.63 2.19 3.14
N ARG A 224 -12.53 2.06 2.39
CA ARG A 224 -11.67 3.18 2.02
C ARG A 224 -11.22 3.99 3.23
N ILE A 225 -10.42 3.42 4.11
CA ILE A 225 -9.89 4.10 5.30
C ILE A 225 -8.39 3.85 5.44
N GLY A 226 -7.66 4.93 5.67
CA GLY A 226 -6.22 4.95 5.95
C GLY A 226 -5.85 6.17 6.78
N PHE A 227 -4.61 6.23 7.24
CA PHE A 227 -4.14 7.36 8.00
C PHE A 227 -2.66 7.67 7.72
N MET A 228 -2.32 8.91 7.99
CA MET A 228 -0.98 9.48 7.96
C MET A 228 -0.59 9.85 9.39
N VAL A 229 0.67 9.62 9.74
CA VAL A 229 1.28 10.14 10.97
C VAL A 229 2.52 10.96 10.58
N ALA A 230 2.61 12.17 11.12
CA ALA A 230 3.72 13.10 10.86
C ALA A 230 3.74 14.19 11.94
N SER A 231 4.72 15.11 11.88
CA SER A 231 4.76 16.28 12.76
C SER A 231 3.46 17.09 12.65
N LYS A 232 3.07 17.79 13.73
CA LYS A 232 1.86 18.64 13.77
C LYS A 232 1.84 19.71 12.68
N GLU A 233 3.00 20.21 12.28
CA GLU A 233 3.14 21.19 11.21
C GLU A 233 2.77 20.58 9.85
N LEU A 234 3.26 19.37 9.54
CA LEU A 234 2.93 18.65 8.33
C LEU A 234 1.44 18.26 8.30
N ILE A 235 0.89 17.76 9.40
CA ILE A 235 -0.54 17.47 9.52
C ILE A 235 -1.39 18.72 9.26
N THR A 236 -1.01 19.85 9.86
CA THR A 236 -1.71 21.12 9.66
C THR A 236 -1.67 21.56 8.20
N THR A 237 -0.51 21.42 7.55
CA THR A 237 -0.32 21.78 6.14
C THR A 237 -1.18 20.92 5.21
N VAL A 238 -1.11 19.59 5.37
CA VAL A 238 -1.90 18.66 4.54
C VAL A 238 -3.41 18.80 4.80
N SER A 239 -3.80 19.14 6.03
CA SER A 239 -5.21 19.37 6.38
C SER A 239 -5.86 20.52 5.61
N LYS A 240 -5.09 21.49 5.09
CA LYS A 240 -5.62 22.63 4.28
C LYS A 240 -6.22 22.18 2.95
N VAL A 241 -5.77 21.04 2.42
CA VAL A 241 -6.25 20.49 1.14
C VAL A 241 -7.18 19.28 1.30
N LYS A 242 -7.46 18.90 2.56
CA LYS A 242 -8.36 17.79 2.91
C LYS A 242 -9.82 18.19 2.66
N ASN A 243 -10.60 17.31 2.04
CA ASN A 243 -12.05 17.51 1.93
C ASN A 243 -12.71 17.42 3.31
N VAL A 244 -13.76 18.24 3.52
CA VAL A 244 -14.56 18.19 4.75
C VAL A 244 -15.30 16.86 4.80
N PHE A 245 -15.32 16.20 5.96
CA PHE A 245 -16.00 14.92 6.19
C PHE A 245 -15.62 13.81 5.19
N ASN A 246 -14.33 13.73 4.82
CA ASN A 246 -13.81 12.83 3.80
C ASN A 246 -13.90 11.34 4.16
N VAL A 247 -14.04 10.99 5.44
CA VAL A 247 -14.18 9.60 5.93
C VAL A 247 -15.59 9.39 6.43
N SER A 248 -16.26 8.33 5.96
CA SER A 248 -17.63 8.01 6.36
C SER A 248 -17.71 7.50 7.81
N ALA A 249 -18.89 7.69 8.46
CA ALA A 249 -19.13 7.15 9.80
C ALA A 249 -18.95 5.62 9.83
N GLN A 250 -19.39 4.93 8.77
CA GLN A 250 -19.24 3.47 8.64
C GLN A 250 -17.78 3.03 8.57
N ALA A 251 -16.95 3.75 7.80
CA ALA A 251 -15.52 3.46 7.71
C ALA A 251 -14.82 3.66 9.06
N MET A 252 -15.15 4.72 9.80
CA MET A 252 -14.60 4.98 11.14
C MET A 252 -15.00 3.89 12.12
N ALA A 253 -16.28 3.55 12.20
CA ALA A 253 -16.78 2.52 13.10
C ALA A 253 -16.18 1.14 12.80
N ALA A 254 -16.08 0.78 11.51
CA ALA A 254 -15.43 -0.44 11.07
C ALA A 254 -13.93 -0.47 11.46
N ALA A 255 -13.21 0.64 11.28
CA ALA A 255 -11.80 0.74 11.62
C ALA A 255 -11.56 0.65 13.13
N VAL A 256 -12.43 1.26 13.96
CA VAL A 256 -12.39 1.14 15.43
C VAL A 256 -12.59 -0.31 15.86
N ALA A 257 -13.61 -0.99 15.33
CA ALA A 257 -13.85 -2.38 15.64
C ALA A 257 -12.68 -3.29 15.19
N ALA A 258 -12.11 -3.03 14.00
CA ALA A 258 -11.02 -3.81 13.45
C ALA A 258 -9.71 -3.64 14.24
N ILE A 259 -9.34 -2.42 14.64
CA ILE A 259 -8.08 -2.17 15.36
C ILE A 259 -8.10 -2.74 16.78
N ARG A 260 -9.29 -2.85 17.39
CA ARG A 260 -9.50 -3.46 18.71
C ARG A 260 -9.43 -4.98 18.67
N ASP A 261 -9.72 -5.60 17.52
CA ASP A 261 -9.71 -7.06 17.35
C ASP A 261 -8.30 -7.53 16.94
N THR A 262 -7.42 -7.58 17.92
CA THR A 262 -6.03 -8.01 17.71
C THR A 262 -5.92 -9.49 17.35
N ASP A 263 -6.84 -10.32 17.84
CA ASP A 263 -6.85 -11.77 17.59
C ASP A 263 -7.18 -12.06 16.13
N PHE A 264 -8.14 -11.32 15.56
CA PHE A 264 -8.44 -11.42 14.12
C PHE A 264 -7.24 -11.02 13.27
N ALA A 265 -6.60 -9.89 13.59
CA ALA A 265 -5.41 -9.43 12.85
C ALA A 265 -4.27 -10.46 12.92
N GLN A 266 -4.02 -11.04 14.10
CA GLN A 266 -3.00 -12.08 14.29
C GLN A 266 -3.33 -13.34 13.49
N MET A 267 -4.56 -13.81 13.53
CA MET A 267 -5.03 -14.95 12.72
C MET A 267 -4.83 -14.72 11.21
N VAL A 268 -5.06 -13.49 10.73
CA VAL A 268 -4.83 -13.13 9.32
C VAL A 268 -3.35 -13.22 8.98
N ILE A 269 -2.47 -12.71 9.82
CA ILE A 269 -1.01 -12.75 9.63
C ILE A 269 -0.54 -14.22 9.54
N GLU A 270 -0.92 -15.05 10.50
CA GLU A 270 -0.54 -16.48 10.54
C GLU A 270 -1.01 -17.23 9.28
N LYS A 271 -2.27 -17.06 8.88
CA LYS A 271 -2.79 -17.67 7.66
C LYS A 271 -2.11 -17.17 6.38
N ASN A 272 -1.84 -15.86 6.32
CA ASN A 272 -1.10 -15.28 5.20
C ASN A 272 0.29 -15.89 5.08
N THR A 273 1.02 -15.98 6.18
CA THR A 273 2.35 -16.60 6.21
C THR A 273 2.32 -18.05 5.75
N ALA A 274 1.41 -18.87 6.29
CA ALA A 274 1.26 -20.25 5.85
C ALA A 274 0.97 -20.37 4.35
N CYS A 275 0.12 -19.48 3.80
CA CYS A 275 -0.19 -19.46 2.36
C CYS A 275 1.00 -19.00 1.51
N ARG A 276 1.73 -18.00 1.97
CA ARG A 276 2.91 -17.45 1.31
C ARG A 276 4.03 -18.50 1.25
N ASP A 277 4.32 -19.14 2.36
CA ASP A 277 5.35 -20.17 2.47
C ASP A 277 5.00 -21.39 1.62
N TYR A 278 3.74 -21.83 1.67
CA TYR A 278 3.24 -22.90 0.78
C TYR A 278 3.45 -22.56 -0.70
N LEU A 279 3.04 -21.34 -1.11
CA LEU A 279 3.21 -20.91 -2.51
C LEU A 279 4.70 -20.90 -2.91
N GLY A 280 5.56 -20.32 -2.07
CA GLY A 280 7.01 -20.28 -2.31
C GLY A 280 7.60 -21.67 -2.51
N GLU A 281 7.32 -22.61 -1.59
CA GLU A 281 7.77 -24.00 -1.71
C GLU A 281 7.29 -24.68 -3.02
N GLN A 282 6.04 -24.47 -3.42
CA GLN A 282 5.53 -25.08 -4.64
C GLN A 282 6.16 -24.49 -5.90
N VAL A 283 6.39 -23.18 -5.92
CA VAL A 283 7.08 -22.47 -7.02
C VAL A 283 8.51 -22.97 -7.14
N ASP A 284 9.25 -23.11 -6.03
CA ASP A 284 10.61 -23.67 -6.00
C ASP A 284 10.66 -25.11 -6.50
N ARG A 285 9.72 -25.98 -6.06
CA ARG A 285 9.63 -27.37 -6.51
C ARG A 285 9.36 -27.49 -8.02
N MET A 286 8.70 -26.51 -8.61
CA MET A 286 8.50 -26.40 -10.06
C MET A 286 9.69 -25.81 -10.81
N GLY A 287 10.74 -25.36 -10.06
CA GLY A 287 11.95 -24.79 -10.61
C GLY A 287 11.81 -23.33 -11.06
N TYR A 288 10.76 -22.62 -10.67
CA TYR A 288 10.58 -21.19 -10.94
C TYR A 288 11.19 -20.34 -9.83
N ARG A 289 11.67 -19.14 -10.21
CA ARG A 289 12.17 -18.13 -9.28
C ARG A 289 11.00 -17.29 -8.75
N TYR A 290 11.04 -16.92 -7.48
CA TYR A 290 10.17 -15.89 -6.92
C TYR A 290 10.98 -14.97 -6.01
N VAL A 291 10.44 -13.78 -5.72
CA VAL A 291 11.04 -12.85 -4.77
C VAL A 291 10.49 -13.17 -3.38
N LYS A 292 11.39 -13.40 -2.41
CA LYS A 292 11.00 -13.64 -1.01
C LYS A 292 10.23 -12.42 -0.50
N SER A 293 8.99 -12.64 -0.09
CA SER A 293 8.06 -11.58 0.26
C SER A 293 7.75 -11.54 1.74
N HIS A 294 7.55 -10.32 2.27
CA HIS A 294 7.06 -10.04 3.62
C HIS A 294 5.70 -9.32 3.58
N THR A 295 4.87 -9.65 2.58
CA THR A 295 3.57 -9.02 2.33
C THR A 295 2.46 -10.05 2.16
N SER A 296 1.30 -9.63 1.71
CA SER A 296 0.18 -10.49 1.32
C SER A 296 0.20 -10.87 -0.18
N PHE A 297 1.35 -10.89 -0.81
CA PHE A 297 1.54 -11.31 -2.20
C PHE A 297 2.97 -11.82 -2.44
N VAL A 298 3.17 -12.50 -3.58
CA VAL A 298 4.47 -12.98 -4.06
C VAL A 298 4.64 -12.59 -5.52
N LEU A 299 5.85 -12.18 -5.90
CA LEU A 299 6.26 -11.88 -7.26
C LEU A 299 7.01 -13.08 -7.85
N ILE A 300 6.47 -13.71 -8.91
CA ILE A 300 6.96 -14.96 -9.52
C ILE A 300 7.46 -14.68 -10.92
N ASP A 301 8.68 -15.11 -11.26
CA ASP A 301 9.24 -15.07 -12.61
C ASP A 301 8.75 -16.28 -13.41
N VAL A 302 7.92 -16.03 -14.42
CA VAL A 302 7.38 -17.06 -15.32
C VAL A 302 8.28 -17.32 -16.53
N ARG A 303 9.44 -16.63 -16.64
CA ARG A 303 10.47 -16.79 -17.67
C ARG A 303 9.99 -16.58 -19.12
N THR A 304 8.80 -16.03 -19.30
CA THR A 304 8.19 -15.72 -20.59
C THR A 304 7.35 -14.45 -20.44
N ASP A 305 6.78 -13.94 -21.55
CA ASP A 305 5.80 -12.85 -21.43
C ASP A 305 4.67 -13.25 -20.48
N CYS A 306 4.45 -12.44 -19.45
CA CYS A 306 3.44 -12.71 -18.42
C CYS A 306 2.00 -12.60 -18.93
N LYS A 307 1.75 -11.84 -20.00
CA LYS A 307 0.37 -11.56 -20.48
C LYS A 307 -0.37 -12.82 -20.93
N PRO A 308 0.21 -13.73 -21.77
CA PRO A 308 -0.42 -15.00 -22.09
C PRO A 308 -0.66 -15.89 -20.85
N VAL A 309 0.30 -15.92 -19.90
CA VAL A 309 0.18 -16.69 -18.65
C VAL A 309 -0.98 -16.18 -17.79
N VAL A 310 -1.10 -14.86 -17.63
CA VAL A 310 -2.21 -14.23 -16.91
C VAL A 310 -3.55 -14.53 -17.58
N ALA A 311 -3.61 -14.49 -18.92
CA ALA A 311 -4.82 -14.83 -19.67
C ALA A 311 -5.23 -16.30 -19.46
N ALA A 312 -4.29 -17.25 -19.55
CA ALA A 312 -4.55 -18.67 -19.32
C ALA A 312 -4.96 -18.98 -17.88
N LEU A 313 -4.33 -18.32 -16.88
CA LEU A 313 -4.75 -18.43 -15.48
C LEU A 313 -6.16 -17.89 -15.26
N ARG A 314 -6.52 -16.80 -15.92
CA ARG A 314 -7.88 -16.25 -15.86
C ARG A 314 -8.92 -17.22 -16.42
N GLU A 315 -8.64 -17.91 -17.52
CA GLU A 315 -9.52 -18.95 -18.08
C GLU A 315 -9.71 -20.13 -17.10
N LYS A 316 -8.70 -20.39 -16.27
CA LYS A 316 -8.77 -21.38 -15.17
C LYS A 316 -9.42 -20.82 -13.88
N GLY A 317 -9.92 -19.58 -13.88
CA GLY A 317 -10.64 -18.98 -12.76
C GLY A 317 -9.73 -18.27 -11.73
N TYR A 318 -8.51 -17.88 -12.08
CA TYR A 318 -7.57 -17.17 -11.21
C TYR A 318 -7.15 -15.82 -11.82
N LEU A 319 -7.49 -14.72 -11.15
CA LEU A 319 -7.05 -13.38 -11.53
C LEU A 319 -5.79 -13.02 -10.76
N VAL A 320 -4.67 -12.86 -11.47
CA VAL A 320 -3.39 -12.39 -10.93
C VAL A 320 -2.98 -11.09 -11.59
N ARG A 321 -2.05 -10.34 -11.00
CA ARG A 321 -1.56 -9.08 -11.55
C ARG A 321 -0.39 -9.35 -12.50
N PRO A 322 -0.44 -8.88 -13.77
CA PRO A 322 0.71 -8.99 -14.66
C PRO A 322 1.85 -8.11 -14.17
N GLY A 323 3.08 -8.62 -14.22
CA GLY A 323 4.28 -7.86 -13.86
C GLY A 323 4.57 -6.72 -14.82
N SER A 324 4.09 -6.81 -16.07
CA SER A 324 4.19 -5.73 -17.07
C SER A 324 3.57 -4.41 -16.61
N ASP A 325 2.61 -4.43 -15.66
CA ASP A 325 2.07 -3.21 -15.04
C ASP A 325 3.11 -2.47 -14.19
N PHE A 326 4.21 -3.13 -13.84
CA PHE A 326 5.35 -2.60 -13.10
C PHE A 326 6.63 -2.54 -13.93
N GLY A 327 6.56 -2.85 -15.25
CA GLY A 327 7.73 -2.95 -16.12
C GLY A 327 8.54 -4.25 -15.95
N LEU A 328 7.91 -5.31 -15.44
CA LEU A 328 8.49 -6.65 -15.26
C LEU A 328 7.77 -7.66 -16.16
N ASP A 329 8.11 -7.69 -17.44
CA ASP A 329 7.36 -8.42 -18.46
C ASP A 329 7.34 -9.94 -18.28
N SER A 330 8.33 -10.53 -17.57
CA SER A 330 8.36 -11.96 -17.26
C SER A 330 7.82 -12.33 -15.89
N PHE A 331 7.18 -11.40 -15.16
CA PHE A 331 6.70 -11.67 -13.81
C PHE A 331 5.18 -11.63 -13.71
N ILE A 332 4.66 -12.34 -12.72
CA ILE A 332 3.28 -12.18 -12.23
C ILE A 332 3.32 -11.90 -10.73
N ARG A 333 2.43 -11.02 -10.23
CA ARG A 333 2.23 -10.83 -8.79
C ARG A 333 0.96 -11.55 -8.36
N VAL A 334 1.10 -12.49 -7.42
CA VAL A 334 0.02 -13.33 -6.90
C VAL A 334 -0.29 -12.91 -5.47
N SER A 335 -1.49 -12.39 -5.21
CA SER A 335 -1.97 -12.11 -3.86
C SER A 335 -2.28 -13.41 -3.11
N MET A 336 -2.07 -13.42 -1.79
CA MET A 336 -2.45 -14.57 -0.97
C MET A 336 -3.97 -14.71 -0.91
N GLY A 337 -4.44 -15.91 -1.21
CA GLY A 337 -5.80 -16.36 -1.02
C GLY A 337 -5.93 -17.19 0.27
N THR A 338 -7.07 -17.88 0.44
CA THR A 338 -7.17 -18.97 1.41
C THR A 338 -6.25 -20.13 1.00
N MET A 339 -5.92 -21.03 1.92
CA MET A 339 -5.08 -22.20 1.59
C MET A 339 -5.70 -23.03 0.45
N GLU A 340 -7.01 -23.21 0.42
CA GLU A 340 -7.72 -23.88 -0.67
C GLU A 340 -7.53 -23.17 -2.01
N GLN A 341 -7.65 -21.83 -2.02
CA GLN A 341 -7.40 -21.02 -3.22
C GLN A 341 -5.94 -21.13 -3.68
N MET A 342 -4.99 -21.15 -2.75
CA MET A 342 -3.56 -21.30 -3.08
C MET A 342 -3.25 -22.68 -3.65
N GLN A 343 -3.82 -23.74 -3.10
CA GLN A 343 -3.69 -25.09 -3.64
C GLN A 343 -4.26 -25.21 -5.07
N GLY A 344 -5.45 -24.65 -5.28
CA GLY A 344 -6.07 -24.58 -6.61
C GLY A 344 -5.27 -23.76 -7.60
N PHE A 345 -4.73 -22.60 -7.18
CA PHE A 345 -3.84 -21.75 -7.98
C PHE A 345 -2.59 -22.51 -8.41
N VAL A 346 -1.91 -23.19 -7.49
CA VAL A 346 -0.68 -23.97 -7.79
C VAL A 346 -0.97 -25.05 -8.83
N LYS A 347 -2.12 -25.75 -8.73
CA LYS A 347 -2.54 -26.73 -9.75
C LYS A 347 -2.73 -26.06 -11.11
N ALA A 348 -3.48 -24.95 -11.16
CA ALA A 348 -3.73 -24.23 -12.39
C ALA A 348 -2.42 -23.65 -13.00
N PHE A 349 -1.55 -23.10 -12.16
CA PHE A 349 -0.24 -22.58 -12.58
C PHE A 349 0.64 -23.68 -13.17
N LYS A 350 0.70 -24.85 -12.54
CA LYS A 350 1.42 -26.01 -13.06
C LYS A 350 0.92 -26.43 -14.46
N GLU A 351 -0.40 -26.51 -14.64
CA GLU A 351 -1.00 -26.87 -15.94
C GLU A 351 -0.71 -25.82 -17.02
N VAL A 352 -0.74 -24.52 -16.69
CA VAL A 352 -0.45 -23.43 -17.63
C VAL A 352 1.02 -23.41 -18.04
N MET A 353 1.93 -23.73 -17.10
CA MET A 353 3.38 -23.64 -17.35
C MET A 353 3.99 -24.90 -17.97
N GLN A 354 3.27 -26.03 -17.97
CA GLN A 354 3.73 -27.30 -18.53
C GLN A 354 3.01 -27.70 -19.84
N GLY A 355 1.90 -27.04 -20.18
CA GLY A 355 1.13 -27.24 -21.40
C GLY A 355 1.62 -26.34 -22.50
#